data_d64850e3056d0c0569d99aadd963d40b
#
_entry.id   d64850e3056d0c0569d99aadd963d40b
#
_cell.length_a   1.000
_cell.length_b   1.000
_cell.length_c   1.000
_cell.angle_alpha   90.00
_cell.angle_beta   90.00
_cell.angle_gamma   90.00
#
_symmetry.space_group_name_H-M   'P 1'
#
loop_
_entity.id
_entity.type
_entity.pdbx_description
1 polymer ?
#
loop_
_entity_poly.entity_id
_entity_poly.type
_entity_poly.pdbx_seq_one_letter_code
_entity_poly.pdbx_strand_id
1 'polypeptide(L)'
;MNEVMKALLERRSIRKFKPDALTKEQLGQIVEAGLYAASGKGAQSAIAVVVTNKALRDRLSAENCRIGGWEEGFDPFYGAPAIILVLANKNEPNHVYDGSLMMGNMMLAAHALGLGSIWINRAKQEFDMPEYQALLKELGIEGEWEGIAHLAVGYIDGEVPAPAERKPGRVYWAEYPSLKKGFALFQGEGFAALCAS
;
A
#
# COMPACT_ATOMS: atom_id res chain seq x y z
N MET A 1 10.28 -22.80 2.08
CA MET A 1 9.36 -21.74 1.61
C MET A 1 10.13 -20.89 0.60
N ASN A 2 9.55 -20.57 -0.56
CA ASN A 2 10.25 -19.74 -1.53
C ASN A 2 10.30 -18.26 -1.08
N GLU A 3 11.19 -17.44 -1.66
CA GLU A 3 11.45 -16.07 -1.26
C GLU A 3 10.20 -15.17 -1.38
N VAL A 4 9.34 -15.40 -2.38
CA VAL A 4 8.10 -14.64 -2.55
C VAL A 4 7.13 -14.89 -1.41
N MET A 5 6.91 -16.14 -1.03
CA MET A 5 6.05 -16.50 0.10
C MET A 5 6.60 -15.95 1.41
N LYS A 6 7.92 -16.00 1.59
CA LYS A 6 8.60 -15.43 2.75
C LYS A 6 8.31 -13.92 2.85
N ALA A 7 8.54 -13.18 1.78
CA ALA A 7 8.31 -11.74 1.72
C ALA A 7 6.83 -11.36 2.02
N LEU A 8 5.87 -12.12 1.46
CA LEU A 8 4.44 -11.93 1.73
C LEU A 8 4.09 -12.10 3.22
N LEU A 9 4.71 -13.06 3.90
CA LEU A 9 4.44 -13.36 5.30
C LEU A 9 5.21 -12.44 6.27
N GLU A 10 6.39 -11.96 5.88
CA GLU A 10 7.29 -11.17 6.73
C GLU A 10 7.11 -9.66 6.61
N ARG A 11 6.60 -9.16 5.47
CA ARG A 11 6.37 -7.72 5.30
C ARG A 11 5.50 -7.13 6.41
N ARG A 12 5.94 -6.00 6.97
CA ARG A 12 5.21 -5.25 8.01
C ARG A 12 5.03 -3.79 7.62
N SER A 13 4.04 -3.14 8.22
CA SER A 13 3.88 -1.69 8.17
C SER A 13 4.87 -1.03 9.12
N ILE A 14 5.80 -0.26 8.57
CA ILE A 14 6.86 0.45 9.30
C ILE A 14 6.38 1.84 9.64
N ARG A 15 6.62 2.29 10.89
CA ARG A 15 6.19 3.59 11.43
C ARG A 15 7.34 4.40 12.02
N LYS A 16 8.56 4.10 11.60
CA LYS A 16 9.75 4.89 11.93
C LYS A 16 10.79 4.70 10.84
N PHE A 17 11.25 5.77 10.27
CA PHE A 17 12.16 5.77 9.13
C PHE A 17 13.40 6.61 9.43
N LYS A 18 14.52 6.20 8.86
CA LYS A 18 15.74 7.03 8.82
C LYS A 18 15.54 8.20 7.87
N PRO A 19 16.19 9.34 8.10
CA PRO A 19 16.08 10.52 7.23
C PRO A 19 16.78 10.37 5.88
N ASP A 20 17.52 9.29 5.67
CA ASP A 20 18.32 9.06 4.48
C ASP A 20 17.44 8.95 3.24
N ALA A 21 17.79 9.70 2.21
CA ALA A 21 17.06 9.68 0.94
C ALA A 21 17.23 8.34 0.22
N LEU A 22 16.15 7.87 -0.39
CA LEU A 22 16.20 6.72 -1.29
C LEU A 22 16.77 7.11 -2.66
N THR A 23 17.43 6.18 -3.33
CA THR A 23 17.91 6.39 -4.69
C THR A 23 16.76 6.36 -5.69
N LYS A 24 16.95 7.02 -6.86
CA LYS A 24 15.98 6.94 -7.96
C LYS A 24 15.78 5.51 -8.45
N GLU A 25 16.83 4.70 -8.41
CA GLU A 25 16.79 3.29 -8.78
C GLU A 25 15.87 2.50 -7.85
N GLN A 26 16.02 2.63 -6.53
CA GLN A 26 15.16 1.98 -5.54
C GLN A 26 13.70 2.37 -5.72
N LEU A 27 13.43 3.67 -5.86
CA LEU A 27 12.07 4.18 -6.10
C LEU A 27 11.51 3.69 -7.43
N GLY A 28 12.34 3.65 -8.48
CA GLY A 28 11.97 3.12 -9.80
C GLY A 28 11.57 1.65 -9.74
N GLN A 29 12.35 0.80 -9.07
CA GLN A 29 12.05 -0.63 -8.90
C GLN A 29 10.73 -0.85 -8.14
N ILE A 30 10.46 -0.03 -7.11
CA ILE A 30 9.20 -0.10 -6.37
C ILE A 30 8.01 0.25 -7.28
N VAL A 31 8.12 1.35 -8.01
CA VAL A 31 7.05 1.79 -8.93
C VAL A 31 6.85 0.78 -10.05
N GLU A 32 7.92 0.29 -10.65
CA GLU A 32 7.86 -0.73 -11.70
C GLU A 32 7.09 -1.97 -11.23
N ALA A 33 7.40 -2.51 -10.05
CA ALA A 33 6.65 -3.61 -9.48
C ALA A 33 5.15 -3.30 -9.30
N GLY A 34 4.83 -2.05 -8.96
CA GLY A 34 3.45 -1.56 -8.90
C GLY A 34 2.76 -1.59 -10.26
N LEU A 35 3.44 -1.14 -11.31
CA LEU A 35 2.88 -1.11 -12.68
C LEU A 35 2.58 -2.51 -13.24
N TYR A 36 3.24 -3.55 -12.73
CA TYR A 36 2.95 -4.95 -13.07
C TYR A 36 1.80 -5.56 -12.27
N ALA A 37 1.11 -4.81 -11.42
CA ALA A 37 -0.08 -5.29 -10.75
C ALA A 37 -1.19 -5.64 -11.74
N ALA A 38 -2.00 -6.64 -11.41
CA ALA A 38 -3.17 -6.94 -12.19
C ALA A 38 -4.16 -5.76 -12.19
N SER A 39 -4.82 -5.52 -13.31
CA SER A 39 -5.87 -4.51 -13.44
C SER A 39 -7.09 -5.07 -14.17
N GLY A 40 -8.26 -4.55 -13.87
CA GLY A 40 -9.52 -4.97 -14.51
C GLY A 40 -9.42 -4.81 -16.03
N LYS A 41 -9.63 -5.91 -16.78
CA LYS A 41 -9.53 -5.95 -18.24
C LYS A 41 -8.18 -5.46 -18.82
N GLY A 42 -7.13 -5.41 -18.02
CA GLY A 42 -5.85 -4.86 -18.42
C GLY A 42 -5.85 -3.34 -18.63
N ALA A 43 -6.80 -2.62 -18.01
CA ALA A 43 -7.00 -1.18 -18.20
C ALA A 43 -5.84 -0.32 -17.69
N GLN A 44 -5.01 -0.84 -16.78
CA GLN A 44 -3.87 -0.11 -16.18
C GLN A 44 -4.30 1.26 -15.66
N SER A 45 -5.43 1.30 -14.95
CA SER A 45 -6.10 2.53 -14.55
C SER A 45 -5.37 3.33 -13.47
N ALA A 46 -4.35 2.76 -12.84
CA ALA A 46 -3.61 3.38 -11.75
C ALA A 46 -2.26 3.95 -12.21
N ILE A 47 -1.88 5.09 -11.62
CA ILE A 47 -0.57 5.74 -11.80
C ILE A 47 0.08 6.02 -10.45
N ALA A 48 1.40 6.21 -10.46
CA ALA A 48 2.19 6.58 -9.30
C ALA A 48 2.83 7.96 -9.47
N VAL A 49 2.71 8.80 -8.44
CA VAL A 49 3.42 10.08 -8.34
C VAL A 49 4.45 9.96 -7.22
N VAL A 50 5.74 10.02 -7.57
CA VAL A 50 6.84 9.90 -6.61
C VAL A 50 7.17 11.29 -6.05
N VAL A 51 7.04 11.46 -4.75
CA VAL A 51 7.30 12.71 -4.03
C VAL A 51 8.54 12.54 -3.17
N THR A 52 9.63 13.20 -3.58
CA THR A 52 10.89 13.31 -2.83
C THR A 52 11.19 14.76 -2.42
N ASN A 53 10.44 15.71 -2.95
CA ASN A 53 10.52 17.10 -2.54
C ASN A 53 9.94 17.25 -1.12
N LYS A 54 10.82 17.67 -0.18
CA LYS A 54 10.45 17.77 1.23
C LYS A 54 9.29 18.73 1.47
N ALA A 55 9.24 19.88 0.80
CA ALA A 55 8.18 20.87 1.00
C ALA A 55 6.81 20.33 0.56
N LEU A 56 6.75 19.64 -0.58
CA LEU A 56 5.52 18.99 -1.03
C LEU A 56 5.12 17.82 -0.12
N ARG A 57 6.09 17.01 0.29
CA ARG A 57 5.87 15.91 1.24
C ARG A 57 5.27 16.43 2.55
N ASP A 58 5.83 17.49 3.12
CA ASP A 58 5.39 18.06 4.38
C ASP A 58 3.99 18.72 4.26
N ARG A 59 3.69 19.34 3.12
CA ARG A 59 2.35 19.88 2.82
C ARG A 59 1.30 18.75 2.76
N LEU A 60 1.59 17.64 2.07
CA LEU A 60 0.73 16.46 2.03
C LEU A 60 0.56 15.85 3.43
N SER A 61 1.63 15.80 4.23
CA SER A 61 1.57 15.32 5.61
C SER A 61 0.65 16.17 6.49
N ALA A 62 0.80 17.48 6.43
CA ALA A 62 -0.04 18.41 7.21
C ALA A 62 -1.52 18.28 6.85
N GLU A 63 -1.82 18.19 5.56
CA GLU A 63 -3.20 17.99 5.10
C GLU A 63 -3.77 16.64 5.51
N ASN A 64 -2.98 15.56 5.38
CA ASN A 64 -3.35 14.23 5.83
C ASN A 64 -3.61 14.19 7.35
N CYS A 65 -2.80 14.90 8.13
CA CYS A 65 -2.97 15.09 9.55
C CYS A 65 -4.30 15.80 9.86
N ARG A 66 -4.58 16.92 9.20
CA ARG A 66 -5.80 17.69 9.33
C ARG A 66 -7.07 16.87 9.02
N ILE A 67 -7.08 16.17 7.89
CA ILE A 67 -8.18 15.29 7.48
C ILE A 67 -8.37 14.15 8.49
N GLY A 68 -7.27 13.62 9.03
CA GLY A 68 -7.28 12.56 10.03
C GLY A 68 -7.76 12.99 11.42
N GLY A 69 -7.88 14.28 11.66
CA GLY A 69 -8.28 14.81 12.97
C GLY A 69 -7.23 14.59 14.06
N TRP A 70 -5.95 14.48 13.70
CA TRP A 70 -4.85 14.39 14.67
C TRP A 70 -4.39 15.77 15.12
N GLU A 71 -3.63 15.79 16.21
CA GLU A 71 -3.02 17.00 16.73
C GLU A 71 -2.08 17.63 15.68
N GLU A 72 -2.07 18.97 15.63
CA GLU A 72 -1.20 19.71 14.72
C GLU A 72 0.27 19.34 14.97
N GLY A 73 1.01 19.09 13.89
CA GLY A 73 2.41 18.67 13.94
C GLY A 73 2.61 17.15 13.97
N PHE A 74 1.55 16.34 14.12
CA PHE A 74 1.68 14.91 13.91
C PHE A 74 1.99 14.62 12.43
N ASP A 75 2.98 13.79 12.17
CA ASP A 75 3.34 13.35 10.82
C ASP A 75 2.78 11.96 10.50
N PRO A 76 1.67 11.86 9.74
CA PRO A 76 1.09 10.59 9.33
C PRO A 76 2.00 9.73 8.46
N PHE A 77 3.05 10.33 7.89
CA PHE A 77 4.05 9.62 7.09
C PHE A 77 5.26 9.13 7.91
N TYR A 78 5.23 9.34 9.24
CA TYR A 78 6.21 8.80 10.20
C TYR A 78 7.68 9.14 9.89
N GLY A 79 7.95 10.31 9.35
CA GLY A 79 9.30 10.75 8.98
C GLY A 79 9.86 10.11 7.70
N ALA A 80 9.04 9.38 6.93
CA ALA A 80 9.50 8.79 5.67
C ALA A 80 10.03 9.86 4.71
N PRO A 81 11.23 9.68 4.12
CA PRO A 81 11.85 10.66 3.23
C PRO A 81 11.19 10.72 1.85
N ALA A 82 10.46 9.68 1.47
CA ALA A 82 9.76 9.61 0.20
C ALA A 82 8.32 9.10 0.38
N ILE A 83 7.43 9.64 -0.46
CA ILE A 83 6.04 9.22 -0.58
C ILE A 83 5.77 8.86 -2.03
N ILE A 84 5.09 7.74 -2.26
CA ILE A 84 4.57 7.40 -3.57
C ILE A 84 3.04 7.48 -3.46
N LEU A 85 2.47 8.49 -4.08
CA LEU A 85 1.03 8.65 -4.19
C LEU A 85 0.51 7.77 -5.32
N VAL A 86 -0.50 6.96 -5.05
CA VAL A 86 -1.24 6.21 -6.07
C VAL A 86 -2.55 6.91 -6.35
N LEU A 87 -2.76 7.21 -7.62
CA LEU A 87 -3.99 7.73 -8.19
C LEU A 87 -4.57 6.69 -9.15
N ALA A 88 -5.89 6.69 -9.31
CA ALA A 88 -6.53 5.84 -10.29
C ALA A 88 -7.65 6.59 -11.04
N ASN A 89 -7.80 6.28 -12.33
CA ASN A 89 -8.72 6.96 -13.24
C ASN A 89 -10.18 6.62 -12.88
N LYS A 90 -10.94 7.63 -12.45
CA LYS A 90 -12.36 7.50 -12.05
C LYS A 90 -13.27 6.92 -13.14
N ASN A 91 -12.88 7.03 -14.40
CA ASN A 91 -13.67 6.52 -15.52
C ASN A 91 -13.59 4.99 -15.66
N GLU A 92 -12.65 4.35 -14.98
CA GLU A 92 -12.52 2.89 -14.97
C GLU A 92 -13.26 2.29 -13.76
N PRO A 93 -14.19 1.35 -13.96
CA PRO A 93 -15.05 0.86 -12.88
C PRO A 93 -14.29 0.12 -11.76
N ASN A 94 -13.10 -0.39 -12.05
CA ASN A 94 -12.26 -1.13 -11.11
C ASN A 94 -11.10 -0.30 -10.54
N HIS A 95 -11.07 1.00 -10.77
CA HIS A 95 -9.92 1.87 -10.46
C HIS A 95 -9.44 1.77 -9.01
N VAL A 96 -10.34 1.68 -8.04
CA VAL A 96 -9.97 1.55 -6.62
C VAL A 96 -9.27 0.22 -6.35
N TYR A 97 -9.74 -0.87 -6.97
CA TYR A 97 -9.13 -2.20 -6.83
C TYR A 97 -7.76 -2.25 -7.52
N ASP A 98 -7.67 -1.70 -8.73
CA ASP A 98 -6.43 -1.64 -9.51
C ASP A 98 -5.36 -0.86 -8.76
N GLY A 99 -5.70 0.33 -8.24
CA GLY A 99 -4.78 1.11 -7.41
C GLY A 99 -4.38 0.41 -6.11
N SER A 100 -5.30 -0.34 -5.50
CA SER A 100 -5.01 -1.13 -4.29
C SER A 100 -4.04 -2.28 -4.58
N LEU A 101 -4.19 -2.96 -5.71
CA LEU A 101 -3.25 -4.00 -6.16
C LEU A 101 -1.87 -3.42 -6.45
N MET A 102 -1.81 -2.26 -7.12
CA MET A 102 -0.57 -1.53 -7.35
C MET A 102 0.15 -1.22 -6.03
N MET A 103 -0.56 -0.70 -5.03
CA MET A 103 -0.02 -0.46 -3.69
C MET A 103 0.51 -1.74 -3.04
N GLY A 104 -0.23 -2.85 -3.14
CA GLY A 104 0.20 -4.15 -2.62
C GLY A 104 1.54 -4.59 -3.19
N ASN A 105 1.69 -4.53 -4.51
CA ASN A 105 2.95 -4.86 -5.19
C ASN A 105 4.09 -3.95 -4.77
N MET A 106 3.87 -2.63 -4.70
CA MET A 106 4.89 -1.68 -4.27
C MET A 106 5.34 -1.92 -2.82
N MET A 107 4.42 -2.22 -1.91
CA MET A 107 4.78 -2.57 -0.53
C MET A 107 5.63 -3.83 -0.45
N LEU A 108 5.33 -4.83 -1.27
CA LEU A 108 6.10 -6.07 -1.34
C LEU A 108 7.49 -5.83 -1.93
N ALA A 109 7.58 -5.05 -3.00
CA ALA A 109 8.85 -4.66 -3.62
C ALA A 109 9.75 -3.87 -2.66
N ALA A 110 9.20 -2.90 -1.92
CA ALA A 110 9.94 -2.18 -0.90
C ALA A 110 10.53 -3.14 0.14
N HIS A 111 9.75 -4.11 0.62
CA HIS A 111 10.23 -5.13 1.55
C HIS A 111 11.34 -6.01 0.95
N ALA A 112 11.19 -6.46 -0.30
CA ALA A 112 12.19 -7.26 -0.99
C ALA A 112 13.52 -6.51 -1.20
N LEU A 113 13.47 -5.18 -1.29
CA LEU A 113 14.64 -4.30 -1.35
C LEU A 113 15.22 -3.97 0.05
N GLY A 114 14.71 -4.58 1.12
CA GLY A 114 15.16 -4.29 2.49
C GLY A 114 14.67 -2.94 3.04
N LEU A 115 13.68 -2.34 2.40
CA LEU A 115 13.10 -1.06 2.80
C LEU A 115 11.83 -1.26 3.63
N GLY A 116 11.53 -0.26 4.46
CA GLY A 116 10.27 -0.15 5.16
C GLY A 116 9.23 0.58 4.33
N SER A 117 7.97 0.16 4.46
CA SER A 117 6.85 0.88 3.86
C SER A 117 5.57 0.76 4.68
N ILE A 118 4.64 1.68 4.46
CA ILE A 118 3.32 1.66 5.06
C ILE A 118 2.30 2.34 4.14
N TRP A 119 1.10 1.76 4.06
CA TRP A 119 -0.07 2.35 3.43
C TRP A 119 -0.65 3.45 4.32
N ILE A 120 -0.80 4.66 3.80
CA ILE A 120 -1.47 5.79 4.45
C ILE A 120 -2.70 6.19 3.64
N ASN A 121 -3.84 6.19 4.30
CA ASN A 121 -5.11 6.57 3.70
C ASN A 121 -5.22 8.10 3.48
N ARG A 122 -6.40 8.55 3.02
CA ARG A 122 -6.85 9.93 2.84
C ARG A 122 -6.40 10.62 1.57
N ALA A 123 -5.65 9.94 0.71
CA ALA A 123 -5.34 10.47 -0.62
C ALA A 123 -6.62 10.84 -1.40
N LYS A 124 -7.72 10.09 -1.20
CA LYS A 124 -9.01 10.44 -1.81
C LYS A 124 -9.47 11.83 -1.39
N GLN A 125 -9.55 12.08 -0.09
CA GLN A 125 -10.02 13.35 0.45
C GLN A 125 -9.10 14.51 0.03
N GLU A 126 -7.79 14.30 0.04
CA GLU A 126 -6.82 15.29 -0.41
C GLU A 126 -7.03 15.62 -1.90
N PHE A 127 -7.08 14.61 -2.75
CA PHE A 127 -7.17 14.79 -4.20
C PHE A 127 -8.60 15.05 -4.72
N ASP A 128 -9.60 15.08 -3.87
CA ASP A 128 -10.91 15.65 -4.17
C ASP A 128 -10.91 17.20 -3.97
N MET A 129 -9.85 17.79 -3.36
CA MET A 129 -9.74 19.24 -3.16
C MET A 129 -9.19 19.94 -4.42
N PRO A 130 -9.73 21.14 -4.75
CA PRO A 130 -9.31 21.88 -5.95
C PRO A 130 -7.80 22.16 -6.03
N GLU A 131 -7.16 22.42 -4.89
CA GLU A 131 -5.72 22.74 -4.83
C GLU A 131 -4.83 21.55 -5.21
N TYR A 132 -5.23 20.33 -4.87
CA TYR A 132 -4.48 19.12 -5.24
C TYR A 132 -4.81 18.68 -6.67
N GLN A 133 -6.01 18.98 -7.17
CA GLN A 133 -6.32 18.87 -8.59
C GLN A 133 -5.49 19.83 -9.43
N ALA A 134 -5.22 21.05 -8.93
CA ALA A 134 -4.30 21.99 -9.58
C ALA A 134 -2.87 21.45 -9.61
N LEU A 135 -2.39 20.84 -8.54
CA LEU A 135 -1.08 20.18 -8.49
C LEU A 135 -0.95 19.08 -9.56
N LEU A 136 -1.99 18.28 -9.81
CA LEU A 136 -1.95 17.26 -10.85
C LEU A 136 -1.77 17.89 -12.23
N LYS A 137 -2.45 19.00 -12.50
CA LYS A 137 -2.31 19.74 -13.76
C LYS A 137 -0.91 20.33 -13.93
N GLU A 138 -0.32 20.87 -12.87
CA GLU A 138 1.07 21.36 -12.87
C GLU A 138 2.08 20.24 -13.17
N LEU A 139 1.78 19.01 -12.74
CA LEU A 139 2.58 17.82 -13.08
C LEU A 139 2.29 17.26 -14.48
N GLY A 140 1.39 17.87 -15.24
CA GLY A 140 0.98 17.40 -16.58
C GLY A 140 0.08 16.16 -16.54
N ILE A 141 -0.55 15.88 -15.42
CA ILE A 141 -1.47 14.74 -15.25
C ILE A 141 -2.88 15.23 -15.57
N GLU A 142 -3.35 14.89 -16.77
CA GLU A 142 -4.69 15.24 -17.25
C GLU A 142 -5.70 14.12 -16.95
N GLY A 143 -6.98 14.46 -16.87
CA GLY A 143 -8.07 13.52 -16.65
C GLY A 143 -8.63 13.56 -15.22
N GLU A 144 -9.51 12.60 -14.90
CA GLU A 144 -10.20 12.51 -13.61
C GLU A 144 -9.59 11.42 -12.75
N TRP A 145 -8.90 11.81 -11.71
CA TRP A 145 -8.17 10.92 -10.84
C TRP A 145 -8.75 10.91 -9.44
N GLU A 146 -8.84 9.71 -8.86
CA GLU A 146 -9.11 9.50 -7.43
C GLU A 146 -7.81 9.12 -6.72
N GLY A 147 -7.55 9.77 -5.58
CA GLY A 147 -6.47 9.35 -4.70
C GLY A 147 -6.77 8.01 -4.05
N ILE A 148 -5.89 7.03 -4.20
CA ILE A 148 -6.06 5.70 -3.58
C ILE A 148 -5.37 5.68 -2.21
N ALA A 149 -4.10 5.98 -2.19
CA ALA A 149 -3.32 6.03 -0.96
C ALA A 149 -1.94 6.65 -1.19
N HIS A 150 -1.24 6.94 -0.07
CA HIS A 150 0.18 7.24 -0.07
C HIS A 150 0.95 6.03 0.44
N LEU A 151 2.01 5.63 -0.25
CA LEU A 151 3.02 4.73 0.26
C LEU A 151 4.12 5.57 0.90
N ALA A 152 4.17 5.61 2.22
CA ALA A 152 5.35 6.15 2.91
C ALA A 152 6.44 5.08 2.86
N VAL A 153 7.65 5.44 2.40
CA VAL A 153 8.73 4.51 2.14
C VAL A 153 10.10 5.11 2.53
N GLY A 154 10.97 4.27 3.09
CA GLY A 154 12.30 4.69 3.55
C GLY A 154 13.09 3.54 4.18
N TYR A 155 14.30 3.83 4.63
CA TYR A 155 15.09 2.90 5.42
C TYR A 155 14.47 2.76 6.81
N ILE A 156 14.40 1.52 7.30
CA ILE A 156 13.80 1.21 8.61
C ILE A 156 14.69 1.78 9.73
N ASP A 157 14.08 2.50 10.68
CA ASP A 157 14.74 2.95 11.89
C ASP A 157 14.18 2.18 13.10
N GLY A 158 14.94 1.18 13.56
CA GLY A 158 14.59 0.32 14.67
C GLY A 158 14.14 -1.09 14.28
N GLU A 159 13.38 -1.73 15.15
CA GLU A 159 12.93 -3.11 14.99
C GLU A 159 11.70 -3.24 14.09
N VAL A 160 11.66 -4.30 13.29
CA VAL A 160 10.47 -4.66 12.51
C VAL A 160 9.43 -5.26 13.46
N PRO A 161 8.18 -4.77 13.48
CA PRO A 161 7.15 -5.29 14.37
C PRO A 161 6.87 -6.78 14.13
N ALA A 162 6.61 -7.52 15.21
CA ALA A 162 6.15 -8.90 15.10
C ALA A 162 4.81 -8.99 14.35
N PRO A 163 4.54 -10.10 13.63
CA PRO A 163 3.25 -10.30 13.01
C PRO A 163 2.15 -10.42 14.07
N ALA A 164 1.02 -9.75 13.85
CA ALA A 164 -0.15 -10.00 14.67
C ALA A 164 -0.69 -11.41 14.40
N GLU A 165 -1.26 -12.02 15.42
CA GLU A 165 -1.94 -13.30 15.29
C GLU A 165 -3.08 -13.23 14.24
N ARG A 166 -3.23 -14.25 13.43
CA ARG A 166 -4.33 -14.33 12.45
C ARG A 166 -5.61 -14.79 13.14
N LYS A 167 -6.68 -14.02 12.97
CA LYS A 167 -7.99 -14.39 13.52
C LYS A 167 -8.45 -15.72 12.93
N PRO A 168 -8.96 -16.66 13.74
CA PRO A 168 -9.49 -17.94 13.24
C PRO A 168 -10.77 -17.76 12.42
N GLY A 169 -11.19 -18.82 11.73
CA GLY A 169 -12.48 -18.88 11.04
C GLY A 169 -12.58 -17.93 9.83
N ARG A 170 -11.46 -17.67 9.13
CA ARG A 170 -11.43 -16.78 7.96
C ARG A 170 -11.26 -17.49 6.62
N VAL A 171 -11.20 -18.83 6.64
CA VAL A 171 -11.13 -19.68 5.45
C VAL A 171 -12.25 -20.69 5.51
N TYR A 172 -12.99 -20.78 4.44
CA TYR A 172 -14.09 -21.73 4.28
C TYR A 172 -13.85 -22.59 3.04
N TRP A 173 -13.86 -23.89 3.23
CA TRP A 173 -13.68 -24.86 2.15
C TRP A 173 -15.05 -25.30 1.64
N ALA A 174 -15.39 -24.99 0.40
CA ALA A 174 -16.61 -25.44 -0.26
C ALA A 174 -16.28 -26.68 -1.09
N GLU A 175 -16.33 -27.85 -0.45
CA GLU A 175 -16.07 -29.13 -1.09
C GLU A 175 -17.39 -29.81 -1.50
N TYR A 176 -17.50 -30.23 -2.74
CA TYR A 176 -18.62 -31.01 -3.25
C TYR A 176 -18.31 -32.51 -3.02
N PRO A 177 -19.17 -33.31 -2.32
CA PRO A 177 -20.59 -33.19 -2.03
C PRO A 177 -20.97 -32.89 -0.57
N SER A 178 -20.08 -32.31 0.21
CA SER A 178 -20.27 -32.07 1.65
C SER A 178 -21.36 -31.04 2.00
N LEU A 179 -21.91 -30.33 1.03
CA LEU A 179 -23.00 -29.36 1.22
C LEU A 179 -24.32 -29.99 1.80
N LYS A 180 -24.41 -31.33 1.91
CA LYS A 180 -25.58 -32.02 2.51
C LYS A 180 -25.41 -32.31 3.99
N LYS A 181 -24.28 -32.08 4.61
CA LYS A 181 -24.06 -32.22 6.06
C LYS A 181 -23.56 -30.89 6.60
N GLY A 182 -24.38 -30.24 7.39
CA GLY A 182 -24.19 -28.91 7.96
C GLY A 182 -22.75 -28.50 8.18
N PHE A 183 -22.48 -27.24 7.93
CA PHE A 183 -21.19 -26.57 8.09
C PHE A 183 -20.48 -27.02 9.37
N ALA A 184 -19.56 -27.96 9.24
CA ALA A 184 -18.60 -28.24 10.29
C ALA A 184 -17.54 -27.11 10.27
N LEU A 185 -17.59 -26.25 11.26
CA LEU A 185 -16.52 -25.31 11.55
C LEU A 185 -15.24 -26.12 11.79
N PHE A 186 -14.31 -26.08 10.84
CA PHE A 186 -12.96 -26.53 11.12
C PHE A 186 -12.34 -25.56 12.13
N GLN A 187 -12.51 -25.85 13.39
CA GLN A 187 -11.69 -25.32 14.44
C GLN A 187 -10.45 -26.21 14.50
N GLY A 188 -9.30 -25.66 14.25
CA GLY A 188 -8.10 -26.25 14.79
C GLY A 188 -7.01 -26.62 13.82
N GLU A 189 -5.87 -26.38 14.26
CA GLU A 189 -4.55 -27.06 14.13
C GLU A 189 -3.97 -27.43 12.75
N GLY A 190 -4.72 -27.36 11.65
CA GLY A 190 -4.27 -27.82 10.33
C GLY A 190 -3.41 -26.83 9.51
N PHE A 191 -3.41 -25.55 9.84
CA PHE A 191 -2.69 -24.57 9.01
C PHE A 191 -1.17 -24.58 9.25
N ALA A 192 -0.74 -25.03 10.43
CA ALA A 192 0.69 -25.17 10.74
C ALA A 192 1.33 -26.40 10.05
N ALA A 193 0.56 -27.44 9.76
CA ALA A 193 1.07 -28.67 9.15
C ALA A 193 1.29 -28.57 7.64
N LEU A 194 0.57 -27.71 6.92
CA LEU A 194 0.73 -27.52 5.47
C LEU A 194 1.96 -26.67 5.08
N CYS A 195 2.57 -25.99 6.05
CA CYS A 195 3.82 -25.23 5.84
C CYS A 195 5.08 -26.00 6.25
N ALA A 196 4.97 -27.23 6.73
CA ALA A 196 6.08 -28.04 7.26
C ALA A 196 6.43 -29.27 6.41
N SER A 197 5.81 -29.45 5.23
CA SER A 197 6.15 -30.52 4.27
C SER A 197 6.70 -29.98 2.96
#